data_4eeefe8db8a8d4adb439fe90c12844a6
#
_entry.id   4eeefe8db8a8d4adb439fe90c12844a6
#
_cell.length_a   1.000
_cell.length_b   1.000
_cell.length_c   1.000
_cell.angle_alpha   90.00
_cell.angle_beta   90.00
_cell.angle_gamma   90.00
#
_symmetry.space_group_name_H-M   'P 1'
#
loop_
_entity.id
_entity.type
_entity.pdbx_description
1 polymer ?
#
loop_
_entity_poly.entity_id
_entity_poly.type
_entity_poly.pdbx_seq_one_letter_code
_entity_poly.pdbx_strand_id
1 'polypeptide(L)'
;METNKEIMINAVIKNYIEINQLVKMLNTRIKFRAINSYCSDIYRSCEEVANSICQLMERKSILQNLVNTLDESIRALPARQREIFELRYKKRERINTISEKTGLSKQSVFRIIHALPKSLAKALNRDTFFDRFCEMDYQKIAFIANAYSNCDEKARGVA
;
A
#
# COMPACT_ATOMS: atom_id res chain seq x y z
N MET A 1 -4.46 -0.21 22.08
CA MET A 1 -4.19 1.02 21.31
C MET A 1 -3.35 0.64 20.11
N GLU A 2 -3.85 0.90 18.91
CA GLU A 2 -3.07 0.64 17.70
C GLU A 2 -1.92 1.64 17.63
N THR A 3 -0.73 1.14 17.30
CA THR A 3 0.43 2.02 17.08
C THR A 3 0.28 2.74 15.73
N ASN A 4 0.92 3.91 15.57
CA ASN A 4 0.93 4.63 14.27
C ASN A 4 1.38 3.72 13.12
N LYS A 5 2.29 2.78 13.41
CA LYS A 5 2.76 1.78 12.44
C LYS A 5 1.65 0.80 12.02
N GLU A 6 0.84 0.32 12.97
CA GLU A 6 -0.30 -0.57 12.69
C GLU A 6 -1.38 0.15 11.86
N ILE A 7 -1.66 1.40 12.17
CA ILE A 7 -2.61 2.23 11.40
C ILE A 7 -2.12 2.39 9.96
N MET A 8 -0.83 2.69 9.77
CA MET A 8 -0.23 2.82 8.44
C MET A 8 -0.30 1.50 7.67
N ILE A 9 0.06 0.38 8.30
CA ILE A 9 -0.01 -0.94 7.69
C ILE A 9 -1.45 -1.26 7.28
N ASN A 10 -2.42 -0.98 8.13
CA ASN A 10 -3.84 -1.21 7.83
C ASN A 10 -4.29 -0.40 6.60
N ALA A 11 -3.88 0.87 6.51
CA ALA A 11 -4.14 1.72 5.35
C ALA A 11 -3.50 1.15 4.07
N VAL A 12 -2.26 0.72 4.15
CA VAL A 12 -1.51 0.18 2.99
C VAL A 12 -2.11 -1.15 2.51
N ILE A 13 -2.43 -2.09 3.40
CA ILE A 13 -3.00 -3.38 2.99
C ILE A 13 -4.41 -3.24 2.41
N LYS A 14 -5.22 -2.31 2.92
CA LYS A 14 -6.54 -2.02 2.33
C LYS A 14 -6.46 -1.48 0.91
N ASN A 15 -5.38 -0.77 0.59
CA ASN A 15 -5.13 -0.18 -0.72
C ASN A 15 -4.07 -0.96 -1.52
N TYR A 16 -3.82 -2.22 -1.19
CA TYR A 16 -2.77 -3.03 -1.81
C TYR A 16 -2.89 -3.11 -3.34
N ILE A 17 -4.11 -3.33 -3.84
CA ILE A 17 -4.37 -3.43 -5.29
C ILE A 17 -4.16 -2.07 -5.96
N GLU A 18 -4.67 -1.01 -5.36
CA GLU A 18 -4.57 0.36 -5.85
C GLU A 18 -3.11 0.81 -5.94
N ILE A 19 -2.29 0.46 -4.96
CA ILE A 19 -0.84 0.74 -4.97
C ILE A 19 -0.18 0.05 -6.16
N ASN A 20 -0.47 -1.24 -6.37
CA ASN A 20 0.07 -1.99 -7.50
C ASN A 20 -0.37 -1.40 -8.86
N GLN A 21 -1.63 -0.98 -8.96
CA GLN A 21 -2.14 -0.31 -10.17
C GLN A 21 -1.45 1.03 -10.39
N LEU A 22 -1.22 1.80 -9.33
CA LEU A 22 -0.53 3.08 -9.40
C LEU A 22 0.92 2.91 -9.87
N VAL A 23 1.64 1.89 -9.39
CA VAL A 23 2.99 1.56 -9.87
C VAL A 23 2.98 1.28 -11.38
N LYS A 24 2.01 0.50 -11.87
CA LYS A 24 1.85 0.22 -13.31
C LYS A 24 1.55 1.49 -14.10
N MET A 25 0.64 2.32 -13.61
CA MET A 25 0.30 3.61 -14.23
C MET A 25 1.51 4.54 -14.31
N LEU A 26 2.28 4.66 -13.25
CA LEU A 26 3.50 5.48 -13.23
C LEU A 26 4.52 4.97 -14.25
N ASN A 27 4.69 3.66 -14.34
CA ASN A 27 5.58 3.06 -15.33
C ASN A 27 5.16 3.41 -16.78
N THR A 28 3.88 3.29 -17.08
CA THR A 28 3.32 3.67 -18.40
C THR A 28 3.50 5.16 -18.67
N ARG A 29 3.27 6.01 -17.67
CA ARG A 29 3.40 7.48 -17.80
C ARG A 29 4.85 7.91 -18.00
N ILE A 30 5.81 7.25 -17.32
CA ILE A 30 7.24 7.48 -17.52
C ILE A 30 7.63 7.15 -18.96
N LYS A 31 7.24 5.97 -19.44
CA LYS A 31 7.51 5.53 -20.83
C LYS A 31 6.91 6.48 -21.85
N PHE A 32 5.65 6.87 -21.65
CA PHE A 32 4.98 7.81 -22.55
C PHE A 32 5.70 9.16 -22.61
N ARG A 33 6.10 9.74 -21.46
CA ARG A 33 6.86 10.99 -21.42
C ARG A 33 8.22 10.87 -22.07
N ALA A 34 8.95 9.77 -21.84
CA ALA A 34 10.24 9.53 -22.44
C ALA A 34 10.16 9.44 -23.96
N ILE A 35 9.16 8.72 -24.50
CA ILE A 35 8.97 8.56 -25.95
C ILE A 35 8.51 9.88 -26.59
N ASN A 36 7.63 10.63 -25.97
CA ASN A 36 7.07 11.86 -26.51
C ASN A 36 7.87 13.12 -26.16
N SER A 37 9.02 12.98 -25.50
CA SER A 37 9.87 14.13 -25.16
C SER A 37 10.35 14.91 -26.38
N TYR A 38 10.44 14.26 -27.54
CA TYR A 38 10.83 14.88 -28.82
C TYR A 38 9.65 15.47 -29.61
N CYS A 39 8.41 15.07 -29.27
CA CYS A 39 7.22 15.41 -30.05
C CYS A 39 6.34 16.48 -29.39
N SER A 40 6.52 16.73 -28.11
CA SER A 40 5.61 17.60 -27.37
C SER A 40 6.26 18.90 -26.93
N ASP A 41 5.55 19.93 -27.22
CA ASP A 41 5.65 21.28 -26.64
C ASP A 41 6.99 22.00 -26.83
N ILE A 42 6.99 22.76 -27.88
CA ILE A 42 7.91 23.86 -28.18
C ILE A 42 8.20 24.79 -26.98
N TYR A 43 7.46 24.62 -25.86
CA TYR A 43 7.49 25.49 -24.69
C TYR A 43 8.15 24.89 -23.44
N ARG A 44 8.57 23.61 -23.45
CA ARG A 44 9.25 23.01 -22.30
C ARG A 44 10.71 22.75 -22.60
N SER A 45 11.58 23.16 -21.68
CA SER A 45 13.01 22.84 -21.76
C SER A 45 13.26 21.34 -21.54
N CYS A 46 14.35 20.82 -22.11
CA CYS A 46 14.78 19.44 -21.87
C CYS A 46 14.98 19.17 -20.38
N GLU A 47 15.42 20.17 -19.62
CA GLU A 47 15.59 20.09 -18.17
C GLU A 47 14.26 19.90 -17.44
N GLU A 48 13.21 20.64 -17.81
CA GLU A 48 11.87 20.49 -17.20
C GLU A 48 11.28 19.10 -17.48
N VAL A 49 11.46 18.58 -18.70
CA VAL A 49 11.03 17.22 -19.06
C VAL A 49 11.80 16.19 -18.26
N ALA A 50 13.12 16.29 -18.17
CA ALA A 50 13.96 15.39 -17.40
C ALA A 50 13.59 15.40 -15.91
N ASN A 51 13.43 16.57 -15.30
CA ASN A 51 13.02 16.72 -13.90
C ASN A 51 11.65 16.08 -13.64
N SER A 52 10.71 16.25 -14.55
CA SER A 52 9.38 15.64 -14.46
C SER A 52 9.44 14.11 -14.51
N ILE A 53 10.28 13.55 -15.36
CA ILE A 53 10.49 12.09 -15.45
C ILE A 53 11.16 11.58 -14.16
N CYS A 54 12.19 12.26 -13.66
CA CYS A 54 12.87 11.90 -12.41
C CYS A 54 11.91 11.86 -11.21
N GLN A 55 11.03 12.85 -11.09
CA GLN A 55 10.01 12.87 -10.02
C GLN A 55 9.03 11.67 -10.11
N LEU A 56 8.63 11.30 -11.33
CA LEU A 56 7.77 10.12 -11.52
C LEU A 56 8.51 8.81 -11.19
N MET A 57 9.79 8.72 -11.54
CA MET A 57 10.64 7.57 -11.22
C MET A 57 10.85 7.43 -9.72
N GLU A 58 11.08 8.53 -9.01
CA GLU A 58 11.21 8.55 -7.55
C GLU A 58 9.93 8.04 -6.87
N ARG A 59 8.76 8.58 -7.26
CA ARG A 59 7.46 8.12 -6.74
C ARG A 59 7.24 6.62 -7.01
N LYS A 60 7.53 6.17 -8.23
CA LYS A 60 7.43 4.76 -8.58
C LYS A 60 8.35 3.91 -7.72
N SER A 61 9.59 4.31 -7.51
CA SER A 61 10.58 3.58 -6.70
C SER A 61 10.09 3.42 -5.25
N ILE A 62 9.59 4.48 -4.63
CA ILE A 62 9.05 4.44 -3.26
C ILE A 62 7.89 3.44 -3.16
N LEU A 63 6.92 3.51 -4.08
CA LEU A 63 5.77 2.62 -4.06
C LEU A 63 6.16 1.16 -4.39
N GLN A 64 7.08 0.95 -5.30
CA GLN A 64 7.58 -0.38 -5.64
C GLN A 64 8.30 -1.02 -4.44
N ASN A 65 9.14 -0.25 -3.75
CA ASN A 65 9.81 -0.72 -2.55
C ASN A 65 8.81 -1.03 -1.44
N LEU A 66 7.76 -0.23 -1.28
CA LEU A 66 6.68 -0.50 -0.33
C LEU A 66 5.99 -1.84 -0.63
N VAL A 67 5.64 -2.09 -1.89
CA VAL A 67 5.02 -3.36 -2.31
C VAL A 67 5.95 -4.53 -2.05
N ASN A 68 7.23 -4.42 -2.42
CA ASN A 68 8.21 -5.48 -2.21
C ASN A 68 8.37 -5.81 -0.71
N THR A 69 8.52 -4.80 0.12
CA THR A 69 8.64 -4.95 1.57
C THR A 69 7.41 -5.61 2.19
N LEU A 70 6.22 -5.22 1.72
CA LEU A 70 4.98 -5.87 2.15
C LEU A 70 4.89 -7.32 1.70
N ASP A 71 5.23 -7.62 0.45
CA ASP A 71 5.19 -8.99 -0.08
C ASP A 71 6.13 -9.92 0.68
N GLU A 72 7.31 -9.45 1.05
CA GLU A 72 8.25 -10.20 1.89
C GLU A 72 7.66 -10.46 3.29
N SER A 73 7.05 -9.44 3.88
CA SER A 73 6.42 -9.55 5.20
C SER A 73 5.22 -10.49 5.18
N ILE A 74 4.42 -10.46 4.10
CA ILE A 74 3.29 -11.38 3.91
C ILE A 74 3.77 -12.81 3.77
N ARG A 75 4.88 -13.06 3.06
CA ARG A 75 5.49 -14.40 2.95
C ARG A 75 5.95 -14.95 4.30
N ALA A 76 6.36 -14.08 5.21
CA ALA A 76 6.76 -14.46 6.56
C ALA A 76 5.59 -14.76 7.50
N LEU A 77 4.35 -14.45 7.11
CA LEU A 77 3.16 -14.75 7.91
C LEU A 77 2.87 -16.26 7.97
N PRO A 78 2.22 -16.74 9.05
CA PRO A 78 1.67 -18.09 9.10
C PRO A 78 0.76 -18.38 7.91
N ALA A 79 0.76 -19.61 7.42
CA ALA A 79 0.04 -20.02 6.21
C ALA A 79 -1.44 -19.60 6.21
N ARG A 80 -2.12 -19.73 7.35
CA ARG A 80 -3.52 -19.36 7.50
C ARG A 80 -3.77 -17.85 7.38
N GLN A 81 -2.90 -17.04 7.96
CA GLN A 81 -2.99 -15.58 7.85
C GLN A 81 -2.71 -15.12 6.43
N ARG A 82 -1.75 -15.74 5.75
CA ARG A 82 -1.42 -15.47 4.36
C ARG A 82 -2.57 -15.80 3.42
N GLU A 83 -3.20 -16.96 3.59
CA GLU A 83 -4.38 -17.37 2.83
C GLU A 83 -5.53 -16.35 2.96
N ILE A 84 -5.83 -15.93 4.19
CA ILE A 84 -6.89 -14.93 4.43
C ILE A 84 -6.51 -13.57 3.87
N PHE A 85 -5.24 -13.16 3.96
CA PHE A 85 -4.75 -11.94 3.32
C PHE A 85 -4.99 -11.97 1.80
N GLU A 86 -4.65 -13.07 1.13
CA GLU A 86 -4.85 -13.20 -0.31
C GLU A 86 -6.33 -13.13 -0.70
N LEU A 87 -7.18 -13.85 0.01
CA LEU A 87 -8.60 -13.84 -0.28
C LEU A 87 -9.23 -12.46 -0.02
N ARG A 88 -8.87 -11.80 1.08
CA ARG A 88 -9.47 -10.53 1.48
C ARG A 88 -8.94 -9.34 0.70
N TYR A 89 -7.63 -9.20 0.58
CA TYR A 89 -6.98 -8.00 0.05
C TYR A 89 -6.54 -8.10 -1.40
N LYS A 90 -6.16 -9.27 -1.89
CA LYS A 90 -5.83 -9.46 -3.30
C LYS A 90 -7.05 -9.80 -4.15
N LYS A 91 -7.91 -10.71 -3.68
CA LYS A 91 -9.13 -11.14 -4.41
C LYS A 91 -10.38 -10.37 -4.03
N ARG A 92 -10.35 -9.54 -2.98
CA ARG A 92 -11.47 -8.74 -2.47
C ARG A 92 -12.73 -9.55 -2.15
N GLU A 93 -12.56 -10.77 -1.66
CA GLU A 93 -13.67 -11.63 -1.32
C GLU A 93 -14.38 -11.17 -0.04
N ARG A 94 -15.67 -11.49 0.04
CA ARG A 94 -16.48 -11.22 1.22
C ARG A 94 -16.16 -12.22 2.33
N ILE A 95 -16.38 -11.84 3.58
CA ILE A 95 -16.09 -12.69 4.75
C ILE A 95 -16.84 -14.02 4.69
N ASN A 96 -18.08 -14.03 4.21
CA ASN A 96 -18.84 -15.27 4.02
C ASN A 96 -18.13 -16.23 3.08
N THR A 97 -17.67 -15.75 1.93
CA THR A 97 -16.95 -16.53 0.94
C THR A 97 -15.60 -17.02 1.47
N ILE A 98 -14.89 -16.19 2.23
CA ILE A 98 -13.64 -16.58 2.89
C ILE A 98 -13.90 -17.69 3.92
N SER A 99 -14.94 -17.56 4.73
CA SER A 99 -15.37 -18.57 5.69
C SER A 99 -15.65 -19.92 5.02
N GLU A 100 -16.40 -19.92 3.91
CA GLU A 100 -16.70 -21.12 3.13
C GLU A 100 -15.44 -21.77 2.55
N LYS A 101 -14.56 -20.98 1.93
CA LYS A 101 -13.33 -21.48 1.29
C LYS A 101 -12.28 -22.00 2.30
N THR A 102 -12.20 -21.38 3.45
CA THR A 102 -11.20 -21.74 4.47
C THR A 102 -11.70 -22.76 5.49
N GLY A 103 -13.02 -23.00 5.53
CA GLY A 103 -13.65 -23.83 6.55
C GLY A 103 -13.64 -23.23 7.97
N LEU A 104 -13.31 -21.96 8.10
CA LEU A 104 -13.27 -21.23 9.38
C LEU A 104 -14.60 -20.52 9.64
N SER A 105 -14.96 -20.38 10.93
CA SER A 105 -16.10 -19.55 11.30
C SER A 105 -15.85 -18.07 10.92
N LYS A 106 -16.94 -17.32 10.64
CA LYS A 106 -16.85 -15.88 10.36
C LYS A 106 -16.12 -15.11 11.46
N GLN A 107 -16.37 -15.46 12.73
CA GLN A 107 -15.68 -14.84 13.87
C GLN A 107 -14.16 -15.10 13.83
N SER A 108 -13.74 -16.31 13.46
CA SER A 108 -12.31 -16.65 13.33
C SER A 108 -11.66 -15.87 12.19
N VAL A 109 -12.37 -15.74 11.05
CA VAL A 109 -11.90 -14.91 9.93
C VAL A 109 -11.75 -13.45 10.34
N PHE A 110 -12.74 -12.87 11.02
CA PHE A 110 -12.66 -11.51 11.54
C PHE A 110 -11.48 -11.33 12.50
N ARG A 111 -11.30 -12.25 13.43
CA ARG A 111 -10.19 -12.21 14.40
C ARG A 111 -8.83 -12.19 13.69
N ILE A 112 -8.67 -13.01 12.65
CA ILE A 112 -7.44 -13.05 11.87
C ILE A 112 -7.24 -11.75 11.10
N ILE A 113 -8.26 -11.23 10.44
CA ILE A 113 -8.19 -9.95 9.70
C ILE A 113 -7.77 -8.81 10.63
N HIS A 114 -8.35 -8.73 11.83
CA HIS A 114 -7.97 -7.70 12.81
C HIS A 114 -6.55 -7.87 13.36
N ALA A 115 -6.05 -9.11 13.40
CA ALA A 115 -4.69 -9.40 13.87
C ALA A 115 -3.62 -9.16 12.79
N LEU A 116 -3.98 -9.09 11.51
CA LEU A 116 -3.03 -8.94 10.40
C LEU A 116 -2.14 -7.70 10.51
N PRO A 117 -2.64 -6.48 10.79
CA PRO A 117 -1.79 -5.30 10.92
C PRO A 117 -0.72 -5.47 12.01
N LYS A 118 -1.08 -6.07 13.14
CA LYS A 118 -0.15 -6.33 14.24
C LYS A 118 0.89 -7.39 13.89
N SER A 119 0.49 -8.45 13.19
CA SER A 119 1.40 -9.50 12.72
C SER A 119 2.39 -8.97 11.70
N LEU A 120 1.92 -8.14 10.76
CA LEU A 120 2.78 -7.46 9.79
C LEU A 120 3.69 -6.43 10.45
N ALA A 121 3.22 -5.68 11.45
CA ALA A 121 4.05 -4.76 12.20
C ALA A 121 5.22 -5.46 12.88
N LYS A 122 5.02 -6.66 13.40
CA LYS A 122 6.11 -7.49 13.96
C LYS A 122 7.11 -7.94 12.89
N ALA A 123 6.62 -8.37 11.73
CA ALA A 123 7.47 -8.76 10.61
C ALA A 123 8.30 -7.58 10.09
N LEU A 124 7.73 -6.39 10.05
CA LEU A 124 8.35 -5.15 9.60
C LEU A 124 9.16 -4.42 10.68
N ASN A 125 9.27 -4.96 11.89
CA ASN A 125 9.91 -4.26 13.01
C ASN A 125 11.42 -4.01 12.81
N ARG A 126 12.04 -4.72 11.88
CA ARG A 126 13.46 -4.60 11.53
C ARG A 126 13.68 -3.97 10.15
N ASP A 127 12.63 -3.55 9.49
CA ASP A 127 12.72 -2.98 8.14
C ASP A 127 12.91 -1.47 8.20
N THR A 128 14.13 -1.04 7.90
CA THR A 128 14.52 0.38 7.88
C THR A 128 13.80 1.18 6.79
N PHE A 129 13.41 0.54 5.68
CA PHE A 129 12.66 1.21 4.62
C PHE A 129 11.26 1.57 5.11
N PHE A 130 10.56 0.63 5.75
CA PHE A 130 9.20 0.88 6.22
C PHE A 130 9.16 1.95 7.32
N ASP A 131 10.16 1.99 8.19
CA ASP A 131 10.29 3.03 9.20
C ASP A 131 10.50 4.40 8.55
N ARG A 132 11.38 4.51 7.57
CA ARG A 132 11.56 5.73 6.77
C ARG A 132 10.30 6.10 5.99
N PHE A 133 9.59 5.13 5.45
CA PHE A 133 8.32 5.38 4.76
C PHE A 133 7.27 5.97 5.69
N CYS A 134 7.19 5.51 6.94
CA CYS A 134 6.29 6.09 7.95
C CYS A 134 6.68 7.53 8.35
N GLU A 135 7.96 7.89 8.25
CA GLU A 135 8.48 9.23 8.53
C GLU A 135 8.35 10.16 7.32
N MET A 136 8.25 9.60 6.10
CA MET A 136 8.05 10.39 4.89
C MET A 136 6.72 11.13 4.91
N ASP A 137 6.67 12.24 4.20
CA ASP A 137 5.46 13.00 3.94
C ASP A 137 4.51 12.23 2.99
N TYR A 138 3.98 11.11 3.50
CA TYR A 138 3.05 10.23 2.78
C TYR A 138 1.70 10.91 2.49
N GLN A 139 1.44 12.06 3.08
CA GLN A 139 0.26 12.88 2.77
C GLN A 139 0.19 13.27 1.30
N LYS A 140 1.32 13.25 0.61
CA LYS A 140 1.37 13.42 -0.86
C LYS A 140 0.77 12.25 -1.64
N ILE A 141 0.55 11.11 -1.00
CA ILE A 141 -0.11 9.96 -1.59
C ILE A 141 -1.58 10.01 -1.16
N ALA A 142 -2.45 10.58 -2.00
CA ALA A 142 -3.83 10.95 -1.67
C ALA A 142 -4.66 9.82 -1.02
N PHE A 143 -4.48 8.56 -1.45
CA PHE A 143 -5.23 7.45 -0.88
C PHE A 143 -4.77 7.07 0.53
N ILE A 144 -3.48 7.23 0.85
CA ILE A 144 -2.94 7.00 2.20
C ILE A 144 -3.39 8.14 3.11
N ALA A 145 -3.36 9.38 2.63
CA ALA A 145 -3.86 10.53 3.36
C ALA A 145 -5.34 10.37 3.74
N ASN A 146 -6.18 9.94 2.80
CA ASN A 146 -7.61 9.69 3.05
C ASN A 146 -7.82 8.56 4.06
N ALA A 147 -7.04 7.48 3.97
CA ALA A 147 -7.14 6.38 4.93
C ALA A 147 -6.69 6.80 6.34
N TYR A 148 -5.70 7.67 6.43
CA TYR A 148 -5.21 8.21 7.71
C TYR A 148 -6.20 9.15 8.35
N SER A 149 -6.80 10.06 7.58
CA SER A 149 -7.84 10.98 8.04
C SER A 149 -9.06 10.22 8.59
N ASN A 150 -9.50 9.18 7.91
CA ASN A 150 -10.61 8.34 8.36
C ASN A 150 -10.29 7.55 9.64
N CYS A 151 -9.02 7.22 9.89
CA CYS A 151 -8.60 6.57 11.13
C CYS A 151 -8.53 7.56 12.29
N ASP A 152 -8.06 8.78 12.04
CA ASP A 152 -7.97 9.86 13.04
C ASP A 152 -9.37 10.30 13.53
N GLU A 153 -10.37 10.37 12.64
CA GLU A 153 -11.75 10.66 13.00
C GLU A 153 -12.35 9.58 13.91
N LYS A 154 -12.06 8.30 13.63
CA LYS A 154 -12.48 7.19 14.48
C LYS A 154 -11.76 7.15 15.83
N ALA A 155 -10.49 7.52 15.86
CA ALA A 155 -9.68 7.54 17.09
C ALA A 155 -10.04 8.72 17.99
N ARG A 156 -10.52 9.84 17.45
CA ARG A 156 -10.98 11.01 18.21
C ARG A 156 -12.37 10.86 18.82
N GLY A 157 -12.99 9.68 18.67
CA GLY A 157 -14.20 9.33 19.41
C GLY A 157 -15.30 10.36 19.25
N VAL A 158 -15.58 10.77 18.03
CA VAL A 158 -16.82 11.46 17.76
C VAL A 158 -17.91 10.43 17.90
N ALA A 159 -18.39 10.39 19.12
CA ALA A 159 -19.58 9.69 19.47
C ALA A 159 -20.76 10.30 18.68
#